data_752b9cc6a340d6da629befdcab142e40
#
_entry.id   752b9cc6a340d6da629befdcab142e40
#
_cell.length_a   1.000
_cell.length_b   1.000
_cell.length_c   1.000
_cell.angle_alpha   90.00
_cell.angle_beta   90.00
_cell.angle_gamma   90.00
#
_symmetry.space_group_name_H-M   'P 1'
#
loop_
_entity.id
_entity.type
_entity.pdbx_description
1 polymer ?
#
loop_
_entity_poly.entity_id
_entity_poly.type
_entity_poly.pdbx_seq_one_letter_code
_entity_poly.pdbx_strand_id
1 'polypeptide(L)'
;MANSRADMLTVWSTQETRTWGERLVVPLMAFVILGYLPHLAVHHIPWAVFAAANGQCLVFRRKAYEKVGGHVAVREEIVEDIRLAQIIKHSGLQLRMVDGAGLVNCHMYNGWREVRDGYGKNIVAGYGDSIIGLLSGSLFHWIVFLYPWVWLVSSVITANWLNAAWALALIAIAMLIRALTAAATLQRPWDALLMPVSVLMMTRIAAQGIYWQVRYGGPRWKDRTIIRRKTARTP
;
A
#
# COMPACT_ATOMS: atom_id res chain seq x y z
N MET A 1 17.87 15.22 -9.55
CA MET A 1 18.80 14.10 -9.83
C MET A 1 20.26 14.54 -9.96
N ALA A 2 20.57 15.70 -10.47
CA ALA A 2 21.99 16.12 -10.62
C ALA A 2 22.77 16.10 -9.31
N ASN A 3 22.18 16.55 -8.19
CA ASN A 3 22.82 16.59 -6.88
C ASN A 3 22.56 15.37 -5.99
N SER A 4 21.68 14.46 -6.38
CA SER A 4 21.42 13.21 -5.65
C SER A 4 22.12 12.05 -6.35
N ARG A 5 22.76 11.17 -5.59
CA ARG A 5 23.36 9.93 -6.13
C ARG A 5 22.31 8.87 -6.51
N ALA A 6 21.03 9.24 -6.66
CA ALA A 6 19.95 8.31 -6.96
C ALA A 6 20.02 7.80 -8.41
N ASP A 7 19.93 6.51 -8.59
CA ASP A 7 19.80 5.84 -9.90
C ASP A 7 18.34 5.68 -10.32
N MET A 8 17.46 5.44 -9.34
CA MET A 8 16.01 5.49 -9.47
C MET A 8 15.44 6.39 -8.39
N LEU A 9 14.57 7.31 -8.81
CA LEU A 9 13.77 8.15 -7.93
C LEU A 9 12.30 7.79 -8.09
N THR A 10 11.64 7.45 -7.00
CA THR A 10 10.19 7.33 -6.95
C THR A 10 9.60 8.53 -6.22
N VAL A 11 8.62 9.16 -6.83
CA VAL A 11 7.98 10.36 -6.28
C VAL A 11 6.61 9.96 -5.72
N TRP A 12 6.39 10.24 -4.45
CA TRP A 12 5.09 10.03 -3.83
C TRP A 12 4.16 11.18 -4.18
N SER A 13 3.18 10.90 -5.03
CA SER A 13 2.21 11.90 -5.50
C SER A 13 1.11 12.14 -4.48
N THR A 14 0.60 13.37 -4.43
CA THR A 14 -0.66 13.67 -3.73
C THR A 14 -1.82 12.98 -4.43
N GLN A 15 -2.56 12.17 -3.69
CA GLN A 15 -3.73 11.48 -4.24
C GLN A 15 -4.96 12.39 -4.16
N GLU A 16 -5.52 12.72 -5.32
CA GLU A 16 -6.82 13.39 -5.36
C GLU A 16 -7.93 12.37 -5.11
N THR A 17 -8.76 12.62 -4.10
CA THR A 17 -9.87 11.76 -3.74
C THR A 17 -11.16 12.55 -3.66
N ARG A 18 -12.21 12.12 -4.35
CA ARG A 18 -13.48 12.84 -4.49
C ARG A 18 -14.63 12.11 -3.80
N THR A 19 -14.76 10.83 -4.03
CA THR A 19 -15.83 9.98 -3.48
C THR A 19 -15.43 9.30 -2.17
N TRP A 20 -16.40 8.82 -1.40
CA TRP A 20 -16.16 8.09 -0.14
C TRP A 20 -15.27 6.87 -0.33
N GLY A 21 -15.49 6.09 -1.41
CA GLY A 21 -14.67 4.92 -1.70
C GLY A 21 -13.20 5.25 -1.91
N GLU A 22 -12.92 6.36 -2.60
CA GLU A 22 -11.56 6.87 -2.80
C GLU A 22 -10.96 7.38 -1.49
N ARG A 23 -11.68 8.25 -0.75
CA ARG A 23 -11.21 8.88 0.49
C ARG A 23 -10.86 7.89 1.58
N LEU A 24 -11.60 6.80 1.69
CA LEU A 24 -11.41 5.81 2.74
C LEU A 24 -10.35 4.75 2.42
N VAL A 25 -10.07 4.50 1.13
CA VAL A 25 -9.15 3.43 0.72
C VAL A 25 -7.85 3.95 0.14
N VAL A 26 -7.89 4.90 -0.81
CA VAL A 26 -6.67 5.35 -1.51
C VAL A 26 -5.58 5.85 -0.56
N PRO A 27 -5.87 6.67 0.46
CA PRO A 27 -4.87 7.13 1.40
C PRO A 27 -4.27 6.05 2.31
N LEU A 28 -4.85 4.84 2.36
CA LEU A 28 -4.28 3.73 3.14
C LEU A 28 -2.96 3.23 2.56
N MET A 29 -2.69 3.45 1.27
CA MET A 29 -1.39 3.13 0.69
C MET A 29 -0.28 3.99 1.32
N ALA A 30 -0.50 5.29 1.45
CA ALA A 30 0.43 6.18 2.15
C ALA A 30 0.55 5.80 3.63
N PHE A 31 -0.56 5.45 4.29
CA PHE A 31 -0.56 4.97 5.67
C PHE A 31 0.33 3.73 5.86
N VAL A 32 0.23 2.73 4.96
CA VAL A 32 1.05 1.52 5.01
C VAL A 32 2.53 1.85 4.79
N ILE A 33 2.85 2.68 3.80
CA ILE A 33 4.24 3.04 3.50
C ILE A 33 4.86 3.86 4.63
N LEU A 34 4.18 4.88 5.13
CA LEU A 34 4.71 5.73 6.20
C LEU A 34 4.68 5.04 7.57
N GLY A 35 3.67 4.20 7.82
CA GLY A 35 3.49 3.55 9.12
C GLY A 35 4.29 2.27 9.31
N TYR A 36 4.52 1.49 8.25
CA TYR A 36 5.13 0.16 8.37
C TYR A 36 6.48 0.02 7.69
N LEU A 37 6.80 0.90 6.73
CA LEU A 37 8.08 0.82 6.04
C LEU A 37 9.05 1.86 6.60
N PRO A 38 10.17 1.44 7.19
CA PRO A 38 11.19 2.38 7.66
C PRO A 38 11.77 3.17 6.49
N HIS A 39 11.42 4.44 6.37
CA HIS A 39 11.82 5.29 5.23
C HIS A 39 13.34 5.34 5.04
N LEU A 40 14.10 5.39 6.13
CA LEU A 40 15.56 5.32 6.09
C LEU A 40 16.07 3.99 5.49
N ALA A 41 15.36 2.90 5.72
CA ALA A 41 15.71 1.60 5.15
C ALA A 41 15.52 1.56 3.63
N VAL A 42 14.51 2.26 3.10
CA VAL A 42 14.34 2.42 1.64
C VAL A 42 15.58 3.06 1.02
N HIS A 43 16.18 4.04 1.70
CA HIS A 43 17.29 4.82 1.18
C HIS A 43 18.66 4.15 1.39
N HIS A 44 18.85 3.47 2.52
CA HIS A 44 20.20 3.07 2.96
C HIS A 44 20.42 1.56 2.99
N ILE A 45 19.35 0.74 3.17
CA ILE A 45 19.50 -0.70 3.23
C ILE A 45 19.31 -1.29 1.82
N PRO A 46 20.28 -2.08 1.31
CA PRO A 46 20.23 -2.60 -0.06
C PRO A 46 19.22 -3.73 -0.27
N TRP A 47 18.59 -4.23 0.79
CA TRP A 47 17.70 -5.37 0.72
C TRP A 47 16.41 -5.05 -0.02
N ALA A 48 15.99 -5.95 -0.90
CA ALA A 48 14.79 -5.79 -1.72
C ALA A 48 13.50 -5.69 -0.91
N VAL A 49 13.45 -6.23 0.32
CA VAL A 49 12.29 -6.12 1.22
C VAL A 49 11.95 -4.67 1.58
N PHE A 50 12.95 -3.79 1.56
CA PHE A 50 12.78 -2.35 1.78
C PHE A 50 12.59 -1.56 0.48
N ALA A 51 12.33 -2.22 -0.65
CA ALA A 51 12.00 -1.53 -1.88
C ALA A 51 10.57 -1.02 -1.83
N ALA A 52 10.39 0.28 -2.07
CA ALA A 52 9.10 0.91 -2.27
C ALA A 52 9.15 1.77 -3.52
N ALA A 53 8.08 1.76 -4.28
CA ALA A 53 7.92 2.62 -5.44
C ALA A 53 6.45 3.00 -5.63
N ASN A 54 6.23 4.15 -6.24
CA ASN A 54 4.92 4.60 -6.70
C ASN A 54 5.00 4.76 -8.21
N GLY A 55 4.33 3.86 -8.94
CA GLY A 55 4.33 3.81 -10.41
C GLY A 55 3.80 5.07 -11.08
N GLN A 56 3.14 5.95 -10.34
CA GLN A 56 2.60 7.21 -10.87
C GLN A 56 3.70 8.20 -11.29
N CYS A 57 4.88 8.16 -10.63
CA CYS A 57 6.00 8.99 -11.00
C CYS A 57 7.34 8.32 -10.66
N LEU A 58 7.99 7.79 -11.69
CA LEU A 58 9.30 7.14 -11.60
C LEU A 58 10.29 7.89 -12.50
N VAL A 59 11.47 8.18 -11.97
CA VAL A 59 12.55 8.84 -12.71
C VAL A 59 13.80 7.99 -12.61
N PHE A 60 14.46 7.73 -13.74
CA PHE A 60 15.65 6.88 -13.80
C PHE A 60 16.83 7.63 -14.41
N ARG A 61 18.03 7.31 -13.94
CA ARG A 61 19.23 7.58 -14.73
C ARG A 61 19.24 6.61 -15.93
N ARG A 62 19.46 7.12 -17.12
CA ARG A 62 19.43 6.31 -18.35
C ARG A 62 20.28 5.05 -18.25
N LYS A 63 21.53 5.19 -17.80
CA LYS A 63 22.47 4.05 -17.63
C LYS A 63 21.94 3.01 -16.64
N ALA A 64 21.29 3.44 -15.55
CA ALA A 64 20.68 2.53 -14.56
C ALA A 64 19.49 1.80 -15.14
N TYR A 65 18.61 2.50 -15.88
CA TYR A 65 17.46 1.94 -16.55
C TYR A 65 17.83 0.88 -17.57
N GLU A 66 18.84 1.18 -18.40
CA GLU A 66 19.37 0.24 -19.41
C GLU A 66 20.00 -1.00 -18.73
N LYS A 67 20.79 -0.77 -17.64
CA LYS A 67 21.44 -1.86 -16.88
C LYS A 67 20.45 -2.88 -16.31
N VAL A 68 19.28 -2.42 -15.84
CA VAL A 68 18.27 -3.30 -15.23
C VAL A 68 17.25 -3.86 -16.25
N GLY A 69 17.40 -3.54 -17.53
CA GLY A 69 16.51 -3.99 -18.60
C GLY A 69 15.19 -3.22 -18.67
N GLY A 70 15.05 -2.13 -17.91
CA GLY A 70 13.89 -1.24 -17.93
C GLY A 70 12.56 -1.94 -17.70
N HIS A 71 11.47 -1.37 -18.20
CA HIS A 71 10.13 -1.94 -18.06
C HIS A 71 9.94 -3.28 -18.80
N VAL A 72 10.80 -3.58 -19.77
CA VAL A 72 10.75 -4.87 -20.48
C VAL A 72 11.04 -6.02 -19.52
N ALA A 73 11.96 -5.83 -18.57
CA ALA A 73 12.33 -6.85 -17.58
C ALA A 73 11.18 -7.20 -16.61
N VAL A 74 10.18 -6.32 -16.47
CA VAL A 74 9.05 -6.48 -15.53
C VAL A 74 7.69 -6.49 -16.22
N ARG A 75 7.63 -6.65 -17.53
CA ARG A 75 6.39 -6.55 -18.34
C ARG A 75 5.29 -7.54 -17.94
N GLU A 76 5.64 -8.63 -17.27
CA GLU A 76 4.70 -9.66 -16.80
C GLU A 76 4.32 -9.47 -15.33
N GLU A 77 4.88 -8.45 -14.65
CA GLU A 77 4.61 -8.16 -13.25
C GLU A 77 3.35 -7.29 -13.09
N ILE A 78 2.60 -7.55 -12.04
CA ILE A 78 1.37 -6.78 -11.72
C ILE A 78 1.72 -5.47 -11.03
N VAL A 79 2.75 -5.50 -10.19
CA VAL A 79 3.29 -4.37 -9.42
C VAL A 79 4.71 -4.08 -9.94
N GLU A 80 4.78 -3.66 -11.20
CA GLU A 80 6.00 -3.44 -11.97
C GLU A 80 6.92 -2.40 -11.33
N ASP A 81 6.35 -1.41 -10.69
CA ASP A 81 7.06 -0.33 -10.00
C ASP A 81 7.87 -0.86 -8.80
N ILE A 82 7.24 -1.65 -7.93
CA ILE A 82 7.93 -2.30 -6.80
C ILE A 82 8.98 -3.27 -7.32
N ARG A 83 8.68 -4.02 -8.39
CA ARG A 83 9.62 -4.97 -8.95
C ARG A 83 10.86 -4.29 -9.54
N LEU A 84 10.69 -3.17 -10.26
CA LEU A 84 11.81 -2.35 -10.72
C LEU A 84 12.65 -1.83 -9.56
N ALA A 85 12.01 -1.33 -8.50
CA ALA A 85 12.71 -0.88 -7.30
C ALA A 85 13.52 -1.99 -6.62
N GLN A 86 13.00 -3.22 -6.59
CA GLN A 86 13.72 -4.41 -6.11
C GLN A 86 14.93 -4.73 -6.97
N ILE A 87 14.78 -4.72 -8.30
CA ILE A 87 15.89 -5.00 -9.24
C ILE A 87 16.98 -3.92 -9.09
N ILE A 88 16.61 -2.65 -8.95
CA ILE A 88 17.54 -1.55 -8.70
C ILE A 88 18.39 -1.84 -7.45
N LYS A 89 17.75 -2.21 -6.33
CA LYS A 89 18.47 -2.55 -5.09
C LYS A 89 19.36 -3.78 -5.25
N HIS A 90 18.86 -4.86 -5.87
CA HIS A 90 19.64 -6.06 -6.12
C HIS A 90 20.86 -5.81 -7.03
N SER A 91 20.77 -4.85 -7.94
CA SER A 91 21.87 -4.48 -8.83
C SER A 91 22.91 -3.55 -8.16
N GLY A 92 22.81 -3.30 -6.86
CA GLY A 92 23.67 -2.38 -6.12
C GLY A 92 23.45 -0.91 -6.47
N LEU A 93 22.35 -0.58 -7.15
CA LEU A 93 21.99 0.78 -7.53
C LEU A 93 21.15 1.47 -6.44
N GLN A 94 21.16 2.80 -6.46
CA GLN A 94 20.54 3.60 -5.41
C GLN A 94 19.09 3.97 -5.73
N LEU A 95 18.18 3.45 -4.89
CA LEU A 95 16.78 3.86 -4.85
C LEU A 95 16.59 5.03 -3.88
N ARG A 96 15.85 6.04 -4.29
CA ARG A 96 15.40 7.14 -3.42
C ARG A 96 13.90 7.33 -3.57
N MET A 97 13.22 7.51 -2.44
CA MET A 97 11.81 7.89 -2.39
C MET A 97 11.74 9.33 -1.89
N VAL A 98 11.00 10.16 -2.60
CA VAL A 98 10.82 11.57 -2.26
C VAL A 98 9.34 11.92 -2.21
N ASP A 99 9.03 12.91 -1.39
CA ASP A 99 7.71 13.48 -1.32
C ASP A 99 7.50 14.43 -2.51
N GLY A 100 6.43 14.22 -3.24
CA GLY A 100 5.97 15.08 -4.34
C GLY A 100 4.72 15.86 -3.98
N ALA A 101 4.40 15.96 -2.68
CA ALA A 101 3.19 16.61 -2.21
C ALA A 101 3.06 18.04 -2.76
N GLY A 102 1.94 18.31 -3.39
CA GLY A 102 1.65 19.58 -4.05
C GLY A 102 2.33 19.82 -5.41
N LEU A 103 3.34 19.03 -5.77
CA LEU A 103 4.03 19.13 -7.07
C LEU A 103 3.53 18.11 -8.08
N VAL A 104 3.18 16.90 -7.62
CA VAL A 104 2.66 15.81 -8.44
C VAL A 104 1.33 15.37 -7.85
N ASN A 105 0.25 15.59 -8.58
CA ASN A 105 -1.10 15.17 -8.20
C ASN A 105 -1.58 14.03 -9.09
N CYS A 106 -2.29 13.07 -8.51
CA CYS A 106 -2.85 11.95 -9.24
C CYS A 106 -4.28 11.66 -8.77
N HIS A 107 -5.23 11.65 -9.71
CA HIS A 107 -6.57 11.11 -9.52
C HIS A 107 -6.62 9.72 -10.15
N MET A 108 -6.35 8.68 -9.34
CA MET A 108 -6.14 7.32 -9.84
C MET A 108 -7.44 6.59 -10.19
N TYR A 109 -8.50 6.83 -9.44
CA TYR A 109 -9.75 6.08 -9.53
C TYR A 109 -10.97 7.00 -9.47
N ASN A 110 -12.05 6.60 -10.17
CA ASN A 110 -13.35 7.25 -10.14
C ASN A 110 -14.36 6.36 -9.40
N GLY A 111 -14.45 6.55 -8.09
CA GLY A 111 -15.42 5.88 -7.25
C GLY A 111 -15.03 4.46 -6.78
N TRP A 112 -15.93 3.91 -5.95
CA TRP A 112 -15.69 2.66 -5.25
C TRP A 112 -15.40 1.45 -6.15
N ARG A 113 -16.06 1.34 -7.30
CA ARG A 113 -15.87 0.21 -8.21
C ARG A 113 -14.42 0.14 -8.71
N GLU A 114 -13.89 1.27 -9.20
CA GLU A 114 -12.53 1.32 -9.72
C GLU A 114 -11.49 1.13 -8.61
N VAL A 115 -11.73 1.71 -7.42
CA VAL A 115 -10.88 1.49 -6.23
C VAL A 115 -10.82 0.02 -5.88
N ARG A 116 -11.97 -0.62 -5.72
CA ARG A 116 -12.07 -2.04 -5.36
C ARG A 116 -11.34 -2.92 -6.39
N ASP A 117 -11.57 -2.69 -7.66
CA ASP A 117 -11.04 -3.53 -8.73
C ASP A 117 -9.54 -3.28 -8.93
N GLY A 118 -9.11 -2.02 -8.86
CA GLY A 118 -7.70 -1.65 -8.97
C GLY A 118 -6.85 -2.18 -7.81
N TYR A 119 -7.30 -1.99 -6.57
CA TYR A 119 -6.60 -2.56 -5.40
C TYR A 119 -6.74 -4.09 -5.36
N GLY A 120 -7.90 -4.65 -5.72
CA GLY A 120 -8.12 -6.09 -5.80
C GLY A 120 -7.18 -6.78 -6.80
N LYS A 121 -6.82 -6.10 -7.89
CA LYS A 121 -5.82 -6.56 -8.84
C LYS A 121 -4.43 -6.70 -8.20
N ASN A 122 -4.05 -5.73 -7.36
CA ASN A 122 -2.68 -5.59 -6.86
C ASN A 122 -2.47 -6.27 -5.50
N ILE A 123 -3.53 -6.49 -4.71
CA ILE A 123 -3.41 -6.81 -3.28
C ILE A 123 -2.68 -8.13 -3.03
N VAL A 124 -2.97 -9.19 -3.77
CA VAL A 124 -2.30 -10.50 -3.61
C VAL A 124 -0.83 -10.39 -4.02
N ALA A 125 -0.54 -9.71 -5.13
CA ALA A 125 0.82 -9.47 -5.60
C ALA A 125 1.62 -8.59 -4.62
N GLY A 126 0.97 -7.61 -3.97
CA GLY A 126 1.56 -6.78 -2.93
C GLY A 126 2.00 -7.57 -1.68
N TYR A 127 1.37 -8.72 -1.42
CA TYR A 127 1.78 -9.68 -0.38
C TYR A 127 2.68 -10.82 -0.92
N GLY A 128 3.37 -10.58 -2.04
CA GLY A 128 4.28 -11.57 -2.64
C GLY A 128 3.58 -12.82 -3.17
N ASP A 129 2.36 -12.67 -3.67
CA ASP A 129 1.47 -13.74 -4.16
C ASP A 129 1.06 -14.74 -3.05
N SER A 130 1.19 -14.35 -1.78
CA SER A 130 0.85 -15.18 -0.62
C SER A 130 -0.55 -14.85 -0.10
N ILE A 131 -1.50 -15.76 -0.30
CA ILE A 131 -2.84 -15.65 0.30
C ILE A 131 -2.74 -15.71 1.83
N ILE A 132 -1.85 -16.54 2.38
CA ILE A 132 -1.63 -16.64 3.82
C ILE A 132 -1.11 -15.31 4.36
N GLY A 133 -0.13 -14.69 3.67
CA GLY A 133 0.37 -13.37 4.02
C GLY A 133 -0.73 -12.31 4.02
N LEU A 134 -1.59 -12.30 3.00
CA LEU A 134 -2.73 -11.38 2.91
C LEU A 134 -3.75 -11.61 4.04
N LEU A 135 -4.06 -12.86 4.37
CA LEU A 135 -4.98 -13.19 5.48
C LEU A 135 -4.38 -12.78 6.83
N SER A 136 -3.09 -13.05 7.06
CA SER A 136 -2.38 -12.63 8.28
C SER A 136 -2.34 -11.12 8.42
N GLY A 137 -2.05 -10.39 7.34
CA GLY A 137 -2.10 -8.93 7.33
C GLY A 137 -3.51 -8.39 7.58
N SER A 138 -4.54 -9.01 7.00
CA SER A 138 -5.93 -8.64 7.26
C SER A 138 -6.32 -8.86 8.72
N LEU A 139 -5.96 -10.01 9.30
CA LEU A 139 -6.20 -10.32 10.70
C LEU A 139 -5.49 -9.32 11.64
N PHE A 140 -4.23 -8.99 11.33
CA PHE A 140 -3.49 -7.96 12.06
C PHE A 140 -4.24 -6.63 12.09
N HIS A 141 -4.75 -6.16 10.93
CA HIS A 141 -5.50 -4.91 10.86
C HIS A 141 -6.84 -4.99 11.61
N TRP A 142 -7.48 -6.15 11.64
CA TRP A 142 -8.69 -6.36 12.43
C TRP A 142 -8.40 -6.26 13.93
N ILE A 143 -7.33 -6.88 14.39
CA ILE A 143 -6.92 -6.82 15.80
C ILE A 143 -6.59 -5.37 16.19
N VAL A 144 -5.85 -4.65 15.35
CA VAL A 144 -5.40 -3.29 15.69
C VAL A 144 -6.52 -2.25 15.57
N PHE A 145 -7.38 -2.34 14.55
CA PHE A 145 -8.32 -1.26 14.21
C PHE A 145 -9.80 -1.57 14.44
N LEU A 146 -10.19 -2.85 14.59
CA LEU A 146 -11.58 -3.23 14.85
C LEU A 146 -11.78 -3.76 16.27
N TYR A 147 -10.88 -4.62 16.74
CA TYR A 147 -11.03 -5.24 18.06
C TYR A 147 -11.12 -4.22 19.22
N PRO A 148 -10.35 -3.10 19.25
CA PRO A 148 -10.49 -2.11 20.31
C PRO A 148 -11.89 -1.51 20.44
N TRP A 149 -12.64 -1.42 19.34
CA TRP A 149 -14.03 -0.95 19.37
C TRP A 149 -14.96 -1.98 20.01
N VAL A 150 -14.80 -3.25 19.69
CA VAL A 150 -15.56 -4.34 20.31
C VAL A 150 -15.24 -4.40 21.80
N TRP A 151 -13.95 -4.27 22.13
CA TRP A 151 -13.48 -4.25 23.52
C TRP A 151 -14.05 -3.05 24.30
N LEU A 152 -14.09 -1.86 23.72
CA LEU A 152 -14.69 -0.67 24.31
C LEU A 152 -16.17 -0.92 24.63
N VAL A 153 -16.94 -1.39 23.65
CA VAL A 153 -18.37 -1.66 23.82
C VAL A 153 -18.62 -2.69 24.93
N SER A 154 -17.89 -3.80 24.93
CA SER A 154 -18.01 -4.85 25.96
C SER A 154 -17.63 -4.33 27.34
N SER A 155 -16.59 -3.50 27.45
CA SER A 155 -16.14 -2.92 28.72
C SER A 155 -17.15 -1.93 29.29
N VAL A 156 -17.81 -1.14 28.46
CA VAL A 156 -18.89 -0.25 28.88
C VAL A 156 -20.10 -1.03 29.38
N ILE A 157 -20.50 -2.09 28.65
CA ILE A 157 -21.64 -2.94 29.05
C ILE A 157 -21.37 -3.62 30.40
N THR A 158 -20.14 -4.04 30.65
CA THR A 158 -19.74 -4.71 31.91
C THR A 158 -19.30 -3.72 33.00
N ALA A 159 -19.48 -2.40 32.79
CA ALA A 159 -19.04 -1.33 33.67
C ALA A 159 -17.56 -1.41 34.10
N ASN A 160 -16.70 -1.99 33.28
CA ASN A 160 -15.26 -2.07 33.51
C ASN A 160 -14.56 -0.84 32.91
N TRP A 161 -14.57 0.25 33.68
CA TRP A 161 -14.09 1.56 33.21
C TRP A 161 -12.59 1.60 32.92
N LEU A 162 -11.78 0.79 33.60
CA LEU A 162 -10.34 0.71 33.32
C LEU A 162 -10.09 0.10 31.93
N ASN A 163 -10.75 -0.99 31.61
CA ASN A 163 -10.64 -1.61 30.28
C ASN A 163 -11.22 -0.69 29.19
N ALA A 164 -12.32 0.02 29.48
CA ALA A 164 -12.87 1.00 28.55
C ALA A 164 -11.87 2.14 28.26
N ALA A 165 -11.15 2.62 29.28
CA ALA A 165 -10.12 3.65 29.12
C ALA A 165 -8.95 3.15 28.24
N TRP A 166 -8.49 1.91 28.46
CA TRP A 166 -7.43 1.31 27.60
C TRP A 166 -7.89 1.14 26.15
N ALA A 167 -9.08 0.63 25.92
CA ALA A 167 -9.64 0.47 24.58
C ALA A 167 -9.75 1.84 23.87
N LEU A 168 -10.23 2.86 24.57
CA LEU A 168 -10.32 4.22 24.04
C LEU A 168 -8.95 4.80 23.71
N ALA A 169 -7.95 4.58 24.55
CA ALA A 169 -6.57 5.02 24.28
C ALA A 169 -6.00 4.37 23.01
N LEU A 170 -6.21 3.07 22.80
CA LEU A 170 -5.78 2.37 21.57
C LEU A 170 -6.48 2.92 20.32
N ILE A 171 -7.79 3.16 20.40
CA ILE A 171 -8.56 3.78 19.33
C ILE A 171 -8.00 5.17 19.01
N ALA A 172 -7.76 5.99 20.03
CA ALA A 172 -7.24 7.34 19.84
C ALA A 172 -5.85 7.34 19.20
N ILE A 173 -4.95 6.45 19.62
CA ILE A 173 -3.62 6.29 19.03
C ILE A 173 -3.74 5.88 17.56
N ALA A 174 -4.57 4.89 17.25
CA ALA A 174 -4.76 4.41 15.87
C ALA A 174 -5.30 5.53 14.95
N MET A 175 -6.28 6.29 15.43
CA MET A 175 -6.84 7.46 14.73
C MET A 175 -5.80 8.57 14.56
N LEU A 176 -5.00 8.85 15.58
CA LEU A 176 -3.96 9.87 15.53
C LEU A 176 -2.91 9.53 14.46
N ILE A 177 -2.40 8.29 14.46
CA ILE A 177 -1.42 7.84 13.45
C ILE A 177 -2.02 7.98 12.05
N ARG A 178 -3.27 7.58 11.85
CA ARG A 178 -3.96 7.70 10.57
C ARG A 178 -4.16 9.17 10.15
N ALA A 179 -4.51 10.05 11.10
CA ALA A 179 -4.67 11.48 10.86
C ALA A 179 -3.35 12.16 10.51
N LEU A 180 -2.27 11.83 11.23
CA LEU A 180 -0.93 12.35 10.96
C LEU A 180 -0.42 11.94 9.58
N THR A 181 -0.59 10.66 9.19
CA THR A 181 -0.20 10.21 7.85
C THR A 181 -1.03 10.86 6.75
N ALA A 182 -2.33 11.09 6.99
CA ALA A 182 -3.17 11.82 6.06
C ALA A 182 -2.72 13.28 5.91
N ALA A 183 -2.44 13.96 7.01
CA ALA A 183 -1.95 15.34 6.99
C ALA A 183 -0.59 15.45 6.26
N ALA A 184 0.34 14.53 6.54
CA ALA A 184 1.65 14.49 5.90
C ALA A 184 1.57 14.29 4.37
N THR A 185 0.49 13.67 3.86
CA THR A 185 0.28 13.40 2.43
C THR A 185 -0.80 14.28 1.79
N LEU A 186 -1.12 15.40 2.44
CA LEU A 186 -2.16 16.37 1.99
C LEU A 186 -3.54 15.74 1.79
N GLN A 187 -3.84 14.68 2.55
CA GLN A 187 -5.15 14.06 2.62
C GLN A 187 -5.96 14.62 3.79
N ARG A 188 -7.25 14.30 3.84
CA ARG A 188 -8.17 14.78 4.90
C ARG A 188 -7.93 14.05 6.22
N PRO A 189 -7.41 14.70 7.28
CA PRO A 189 -7.15 14.03 8.56
C PRO A 189 -8.42 13.50 9.23
N TRP A 190 -9.55 14.17 9.03
CA TRP A 190 -10.84 13.80 9.63
C TRP A 190 -11.37 12.44 9.17
N ASP A 191 -10.96 11.96 7.99
CA ASP A 191 -11.30 10.62 7.50
C ASP A 191 -10.69 9.51 8.38
N ALA A 192 -9.77 9.84 9.28
CA ALA A 192 -9.23 8.92 10.29
C ALA A 192 -10.30 8.37 11.23
N LEU A 193 -11.35 9.15 11.52
CA LEU A 193 -12.48 8.70 12.35
C LEU A 193 -13.20 7.49 11.73
N LEU A 194 -13.11 7.32 10.42
CA LEU A 194 -13.71 6.22 9.68
C LEU A 194 -12.73 5.07 9.40
N MET A 195 -11.61 5.00 10.16
CA MET A 195 -10.62 3.92 9.99
C MET A 195 -11.22 2.51 10.07
N PRO A 196 -12.17 2.19 10.97
CA PRO A 196 -12.84 0.89 10.97
C PRO A 196 -13.53 0.57 9.64
N VAL A 197 -14.22 1.55 9.06
CA VAL A 197 -14.87 1.39 7.75
C VAL A 197 -13.84 1.16 6.65
N SER A 198 -12.73 1.89 6.68
CA SER A 198 -11.61 1.70 5.74
C SER A 198 -11.05 0.28 5.80
N VAL A 199 -10.88 -0.28 7.01
CA VAL A 199 -10.41 -1.66 7.20
C VAL A 199 -11.41 -2.67 6.65
N LEU A 200 -12.71 -2.47 6.87
CA LEU A 200 -13.75 -3.34 6.29
C LEU A 200 -13.78 -3.26 4.76
N MET A 201 -13.61 -2.08 4.19
CA MET A 201 -13.50 -1.90 2.73
C MET A 201 -12.27 -2.63 2.18
N MET A 202 -11.10 -2.53 2.85
CA MET A 202 -9.91 -3.29 2.48
C MET A 202 -10.10 -4.79 2.61
N THR A 203 -10.82 -5.25 3.63
CA THR A 203 -11.20 -6.67 3.76
C THR A 203 -12.03 -7.14 2.57
N ARG A 204 -12.99 -6.32 2.11
CA ARG A 204 -13.78 -6.62 0.91
C ARG A 204 -12.90 -6.68 -0.35
N ILE A 205 -11.89 -5.82 -0.45
CA ILE A 205 -10.91 -5.82 -1.55
C ILE A 205 -10.04 -7.09 -1.47
N ALA A 206 -9.55 -7.46 -0.28
CA ALA A 206 -8.78 -8.68 -0.07
C ALA A 206 -9.57 -9.93 -0.47
N ALA A 207 -10.82 -10.03 -0.03
CA ALA A 207 -11.71 -11.12 -0.42
C ALA A 207 -11.90 -11.20 -1.95
N GLN A 208 -12.03 -10.04 -2.62
CA GLN A 208 -12.13 -9.98 -4.08
C GLN A 208 -10.84 -10.47 -4.77
N GLY A 209 -9.67 -10.05 -4.28
CA GLY A 209 -8.37 -10.49 -4.81
C GLY A 209 -8.18 -12.01 -4.64
N ILE A 210 -8.49 -12.55 -3.45
CA ILE A 210 -8.45 -13.99 -3.18
C ILE A 210 -9.42 -14.75 -4.09
N TYR A 211 -10.66 -14.27 -4.21
CA TYR A 211 -11.67 -14.88 -5.09
C TYR A 211 -11.16 -14.95 -6.55
N TRP A 212 -10.58 -13.88 -7.07
CA TRP A 212 -10.04 -13.88 -8.41
C TRP A 212 -8.86 -14.85 -8.57
N GLN A 213 -7.97 -14.89 -7.59
CA GLN A 213 -6.83 -15.80 -7.60
C GLN A 213 -7.28 -17.27 -7.59
N VAL A 214 -8.24 -17.63 -6.75
CA VAL A 214 -8.74 -19.01 -6.61
C VAL A 214 -9.60 -19.41 -7.82
N ARG A 215 -10.49 -18.52 -8.28
CA ARG A 215 -11.48 -18.85 -9.31
C ARG A 215 -10.93 -18.78 -10.73
N TYR A 216 -10.01 -17.85 -10.99
CA TYR A 216 -9.52 -17.55 -12.34
C TYR A 216 -8.01 -17.74 -12.50
N GLY A 217 -7.29 -18.10 -11.44
CA GLY A 217 -5.84 -18.27 -11.45
C GLY A 217 -5.03 -16.96 -11.51
N GLY A 218 -5.68 -15.81 -11.37
CA GLY A 218 -5.05 -14.50 -11.39
C GLY A 218 -6.05 -13.35 -11.28
N PRO A 219 -5.57 -12.12 -11.05
CA PRO A 219 -6.44 -10.96 -10.93
C PRO A 219 -7.12 -10.61 -12.25
N ARG A 220 -8.29 -9.98 -12.14
CA ARG A 220 -9.04 -9.47 -13.30
C ARG A 220 -8.88 -7.96 -13.42
N TRP A 221 -8.68 -7.48 -14.64
CA TRP A 221 -8.61 -6.07 -14.96
C TRP A 221 -9.15 -5.79 -16.34
N LYS A 222 -10.10 -4.86 -16.46
CA LYS A 222 -10.75 -4.47 -17.73
C LYS A 222 -11.18 -5.71 -18.54
N ASP A 223 -11.93 -6.61 -17.89
CA ASP A 223 -12.48 -7.86 -18.44
C ASP A 223 -11.45 -8.90 -18.88
N ARG A 224 -10.17 -8.73 -18.54
CA ARG A 224 -9.11 -9.70 -18.80
C ARG A 224 -8.59 -10.30 -17.50
N THR A 225 -8.31 -11.60 -17.52
CA THR A 225 -7.55 -12.26 -16.43
C THR A 225 -6.08 -12.13 -16.73
N ILE A 226 -5.31 -11.61 -15.79
CA ILE A 226 -3.85 -11.51 -15.89
C ILE A 226 -3.27 -12.80 -15.33
N ILE A 227 -2.91 -13.72 -16.22
CA ILE A 227 -2.26 -14.98 -15.84
C ILE A 227 -0.76 -14.76 -15.89
N ARG A 228 -0.10 -14.82 -14.72
CA ARG A 228 1.36 -14.83 -14.65
C ARG A 228 1.87 -16.19 -15.15
N ARG A 229 2.71 -16.21 -16.17
CA ARG A 229 3.56 -17.38 -16.42
C ARG A 229 4.54 -17.46 -15.23
N LYS A 230 4.48 -18.55 -14.46
CA LYS A 230 5.52 -18.84 -13.46
C LYS A 230 6.85 -18.99 -14.22
N THR A 231 7.57 -17.90 -14.39
CA THR A 231 8.99 -17.99 -14.72
C THR A 231 9.65 -18.69 -13.54
N ALA A 232 10.36 -19.77 -13.81
CA ALA A 232 11.13 -20.50 -12.81
C ALA A 232 11.93 -19.46 -11.99
N ARG A 233 11.76 -19.49 -10.66
CA ARG A 233 12.62 -18.72 -9.75
C ARG A 233 14.04 -19.15 -10.07
N THR A 234 14.79 -18.32 -10.76
CA THR A 234 16.25 -18.44 -10.75
C THR A 234 16.72 -18.24 -9.33
N PRO A 235 17.54 -19.13 -8.80
CA PRO A 235 18.02 -19.14 -7.41
C PRO A 235 18.76 -17.86 -7.03
#